data_61fd832ad98a7c551ff61c7ccb4f31b0
#
_entry.id   61fd832ad98a7c551ff61c7ccb4f31b0
#
_cell.length_a   1.000
_cell.length_b   1.000
_cell.length_c   1.000
_cell.angle_alpha   90.00
_cell.angle_beta   90.00
_cell.angle_gamma   90.00
#
_symmetry.space_group_name_H-M   'P 1'
#
loop_
_entity.id
_entity.type
_entity.pdbx_description
1 polymer ?
#
loop_
_entity_poly.entity_id
_entity_poly.type
_entity_poly.pdbx_seq_one_letter_code
_entity_poly.pdbx_strand_id
1 'polypeptide(L)'
;MNILEQIAAKARKGDTGMSLHYGFLYSCIVGMESKNVFEFGSGFSTHVILHALEETGGVLTSVDVTNYSDNPNVTDFSQNSDKWSFYHGNSNEMFADEDVEFDQYDVILHDGSHVGSEVLVDLNNIYPYLKHDGILINHDTRHHTLGGGMMGAAEEFAKDKDLDMCTLPYGYGLTFFRNKGNVENPVNLTWRKRS
;
A
#
# COMPACT_ATOMS: atom_id res chain seq x y z
N MET A 1 17.95 -13.33 -9.96
CA MET A 1 16.51 -13.72 -9.91
C MET A 1 15.74 -12.42 -10.13
N ASN A 2 14.86 -12.38 -11.12
CA ASN A 2 14.06 -11.17 -11.36
C ASN A 2 12.99 -11.01 -10.26
N ILE A 3 12.34 -9.84 -10.19
CA ILE A 3 11.36 -9.55 -9.13
C ILE A 3 10.19 -10.54 -9.12
N LEU A 4 9.65 -10.94 -10.26
CA LEU A 4 8.53 -11.87 -10.34
C LEU A 4 8.90 -13.27 -9.84
N GLU A 5 10.13 -13.73 -10.08
CA GLU A 5 10.65 -14.98 -9.53
C GLU A 5 10.79 -14.88 -7.99
N GLN A 6 11.22 -13.75 -7.47
CA GLN A 6 11.33 -13.49 -6.03
C GLN A 6 9.94 -13.49 -5.38
N ILE A 7 8.97 -12.78 -5.95
CA ILE A 7 7.57 -12.74 -5.51
C ILE A 7 7.00 -14.18 -5.49
N ALA A 8 7.18 -14.95 -6.57
CA ALA A 8 6.71 -16.32 -6.64
C ALA A 8 7.40 -17.24 -5.60
N ALA A 9 8.68 -17.02 -5.32
CA ALA A 9 9.40 -17.74 -4.29
C ALA A 9 8.87 -17.41 -2.89
N LYS A 10 8.65 -16.15 -2.58
CA LYS A 10 8.06 -15.68 -1.31
C LYS A 10 6.65 -16.25 -1.12
N ALA A 11 5.80 -16.18 -2.15
CA ALA A 11 4.44 -16.73 -2.11
C ALA A 11 4.43 -18.23 -1.84
N ARG A 12 5.34 -19.01 -2.47
CA ARG A 12 5.47 -20.47 -2.20
C ARG A 12 5.96 -20.79 -0.80
N LYS A 13 6.82 -19.93 -0.24
CA LYS A 13 7.36 -20.11 1.11
C LYS A 13 6.33 -19.74 2.17
N GLY A 14 5.50 -18.71 1.93
CA GLY A 14 4.46 -18.27 2.85
C GLY A 14 5.01 -17.80 4.20
N ASP A 15 6.19 -17.19 4.21
CA ASP A 15 6.91 -16.82 5.43
C ASP A 15 6.34 -15.56 6.12
N THR A 16 5.53 -14.79 5.43
CA THR A 16 4.78 -13.65 5.99
C THR A 16 3.36 -13.61 5.42
N GLY A 17 2.44 -12.94 6.10
CA GLY A 17 1.08 -12.72 5.61
C GLY A 17 1.08 -11.99 4.26
N MET A 18 1.92 -10.98 4.11
CA MET A 18 2.05 -10.18 2.90
C MET A 18 2.65 -10.97 1.72
N SER A 19 3.36 -12.08 1.96
CA SER A 19 4.02 -12.86 0.90
C SER A 19 3.06 -13.38 -0.18
N LEU A 20 1.80 -13.61 0.17
CA LEU A 20 0.75 -14.04 -0.76
C LEU A 20 0.17 -12.89 -1.59
N HIS A 21 0.46 -11.64 -1.21
CA HIS A 21 -0.14 -10.44 -1.80
C HIS A 21 0.82 -9.63 -2.68
N TYR A 22 2.13 -9.90 -2.64
CA TYR A 22 3.13 -9.15 -3.41
C TYR A 22 2.84 -9.13 -4.92
N GLY A 23 2.39 -10.26 -5.49
CA GLY A 23 2.03 -10.32 -6.92
C GLY A 23 0.86 -9.41 -7.26
N PHE A 24 -0.12 -9.31 -6.35
CA PHE A 24 -1.24 -8.39 -6.51
C PHE A 24 -0.77 -6.93 -6.43
N LEU A 25 0.03 -6.58 -5.41
CA LEU A 25 0.57 -5.23 -5.23
C LEU A 25 1.35 -4.77 -6.47
N TYR A 26 2.27 -5.62 -6.96
CA TYR A 26 3.02 -5.35 -8.19
C TYR A 26 2.10 -5.08 -9.39
N SER A 27 1.16 -6.00 -9.63
CA SER A 27 0.24 -5.89 -10.76
C SER A 27 -0.69 -4.68 -10.65
N CYS A 28 -1.08 -4.31 -9.44
CA CYS A 28 -1.89 -3.12 -9.18
C CYS A 28 -1.13 -1.86 -9.60
N ILE A 29 0.11 -1.69 -9.14
CA ILE A 29 0.95 -0.51 -9.43
C ILE A 29 1.21 -0.40 -10.93
N VAL A 30 1.64 -1.50 -11.58
CA VAL A 30 1.93 -1.50 -13.02
C VAL A 30 0.66 -1.31 -13.84
N GLY A 31 -0.43 -2.01 -13.50
CA GLY A 31 -1.69 -1.95 -14.24
C GLY A 31 -2.41 -0.61 -14.15
N MET A 32 -2.21 0.14 -13.06
CA MET A 32 -2.70 1.52 -12.89
C MET A 32 -1.74 2.56 -13.47
N GLU A 33 -0.57 2.15 -13.97
CA GLU A 33 0.50 3.07 -14.41
C GLU A 33 0.88 4.10 -13.31
N SER A 34 0.87 3.64 -12.04
CA SER A 34 1.05 4.49 -10.87
C SER A 34 2.36 5.25 -10.89
N LYS A 35 2.33 6.52 -10.50
CA LYS A 35 3.49 7.42 -10.45
C LYS A 35 3.90 7.77 -9.03
N ASN A 36 2.95 7.87 -8.13
CA ASN A 36 3.21 8.20 -6.73
C ASN A 36 2.58 7.12 -5.86
N VAL A 37 3.42 6.44 -5.08
CA VAL A 37 2.99 5.42 -4.12
C VAL A 37 3.42 5.84 -2.73
N PHE A 38 2.53 5.62 -1.75
CA PHE A 38 2.84 5.80 -0.33
C PHE A 38 2.78 4.45 0.40
N GLU A 39 3.70 4.24 1.35
CA GLU A 39 3.78 3.01 2.15
C GLU A 39 3.96 3.33 3.63
N PHE A 40 3.10 2.78 4.48
CA PHE A 40 3.33 2.66 5.91
C PHE A 40 3.97 1.31 6.21
N GLY A 41 5.07 1.33 6.94
CA GLY A 41 5.93 0.16 7.13
C GLY A 41 6.86 -0.06 5.94
N SER A 42 8.04 -0.56 6.17
CA SER A 42 9.01 -0.86 5.12
C SER A 42 9.50 -2.30 5.22
N GLY A 43 9.65 -2.95 4.06
CA GLY A 43 10.04 -4.34 4.05
C GLY A 43 10.23 -4.87 2.63
N PHE A 44 9.88 -6.14 2.41
CA PHE A 44 9.91 -6.69 1.06
C PHE A 44 8.84 -6.07 0.14
N SER A 45 7.76 -5.51 0.70
CA SER A 45 6.78 -4.70 -0.04
C SER A 45 7.42 -3.49 -0.70
N THR A 46 8.30 -2.77 0.00
CA THR A 46 9.10 -1.65 -0.53
C THR A 46 9.88 -2.08 -1.79
N HIS A 47 10.50 -3.28 -1.73
CA HIS A 47 11.21 -3.86 -2.88
C HIS A 47 10.27 -4.10 -4.06
N VAL A 48 9.12 -4.68 -3.82
CA VAL A 48 8.12 -4.94 -4.85
C VAL A 48 7.61 -3.64 -5.47
N ILE A 49 7.33 -2.64 -4.65
CA ILE A 49 6.83 -1.32 -5.08
C ILE A 49 7.87 -0.63 -5.96
N LEU A 50 9.13 -0.55 -5.51
CA LEU A 50 10.20 0.11 -6.25
C LEU A 50 10.41 -0.52 -7.63
N HIS A 51 10.41 -1.86 -7.71
CA HIS A 51 10.50 -2.54 -9.00
C HIS A 51 9.30 -2.29 -9.92
N ALA A 52 8.08 -2.22 -9.36
CA ALA A 52 6.91 -1.87 -10.15
C ALA A 52 6.99 -0.42 -10.66
N LEU A 53 7.53 0.48 -9.82
CA LEU A 53 7.74 1.89 -10.18
C LEU A 53 8.89 2.10 -11.18
N GLU A 54 9.85 1.19 -11.27
CA GLU A 54 10.83 1.19 -12.37
C GLU A 54 10.14 1.08 -13.73
N GLU A 55 9.10 0.23 -13.85
CA GLU A 55 8.34 0.07 -15.09
C GLU A 55 7.46 1.28 -15.41
N THR A 56 6.87 1.90 -14.38
CA THR A 56 5.96 3.04 -14.58
C THR A 56 6.68 4.38 -14.60
N GLY A 57 7.93 4.47 -14.09
CA GLY A 57 8.69 5.71 -13.94
C GLY A 57 8.19 6.59 -12.79
N GLY A 58 7.67 5.97 -11.73
CA GLY A 58 7.15 6.64 -10.54
C GLY A 58 8.14 6.69 -9.37
N VAL A 59 7.64 7.19 -8.23
CA VAL A 59 8.38 7.37 -6.97
C VAL A 59 7.58 6.80 -5.78
N LEU A 60 8.31 6.41 -4.73
CA LEU A 60 7.79 5.89 -3.47
C LEU A 60 8.12 6.83 -2.32
N THR A 61 7.13 7.06 -1.45
CA THR A 61 7.33 7.63 -0.12
C THR A 61 6.97 6.57 0.91
N SER A 62 7.87 6.29 1.87
CA SER A 62 7.61 5.33 2.96
C SER A 62 7.87 5.96 4.31
N VAL A 63 7.11 5.54 5.32
CA VAL A 63 7.33 5.86 6.73
C VAL A 63 7.46 4.59 7.55
N ASP A 64 8.48 4.50 8.40
CA ASP A 64 8.68 3.37 9.31
C ASP A 64 9.41 3.82 10.58
N VAL A 65 9.06 3.24 11.71
CA VAL A 65 9.76 3.42 13.00
C VAL A 65 11.11 2.70 13.02
N THR A 66 11.30 1.73 12.13
CA THR A 66 12.57 1.02 11.94
C THR A 66 13.34 1.67 10.80
N ASN A 67 14.58 2.08 11.06
CA ASN A 67 15.42 2.62 10.00
C ASN A 67 15.63 1.56 8.91
N TYR A 68 15.47 1.94 7.65
CA TYR A 68 15.64 1.02 6.51
C TYR A 68 17.05 0.40 6.47
N SER A 69 18.09 1.11 6.95
CA SER A 69 19.46 0.58 7.03
C SER A 69 19.56 -0.65 7.94
N ASP A 70 18.64 -0.78 8.89
CA ASP A 70 18.60 -1.88 9.86
C ASP A 70 17.67 -3.02 9.39
N ASN A 71 16.94 -2.80 8.29
CA ASN A 71 16.04 -3.79 7.72
C ASN A 71 16.72 -4.57 6.59
N PRO A 72 17.06 -5.87 6.81
CA PRO A 72 17.79 -6.67 5.82
C PRO A 72 16.99 -6.93 4.53
N ASN A 73 15.68 -6.67 4.53
CA ASN A 73 14.85 -6.81 3.34
C ASN A 73 14.88 -5.57 2.44
N VAL A 74 15.48 -4.47 2.89
CA VAL A 74 15.46 -3.15 2.23
C VAL A 74 16.86 -2.60 1.95
N THR A 75 17.92 -3.16 2.55
CA THR A 75 19.28 -2.63 2.47
C THR A 75 19.89 -2.52 1.08
N ASP A 76 19.38 -3.28 0.10
CA ASP A 76 19.87 -3.23 -1.28
C ASP A 76 19.34 -2.02 -2.09
N PHE A 77 18.45 -1.20 -1.52
CA PHE A 77 17.77 -0.10 -2.23
C PHE A 77 18.39 1.28 -2.06
N SER A 78 19.42 1.44 -1.25
CA SER A 78 20.14 2.71 -1.13
C SER A 78 20.68 3.26 -2.46
N GLN A 79 20.66 2.44 -3.52
CA GLN A 79 21.02 2.82 -4.89
C GLN A 79 19.90 3.54 -5.67
N ASN A 80 18.65 3.54 -5.17
CA ASN A 80 17.49 4.18 -5.82
C ASN A 80 17.05 5.44 -5.06
N SER A 81 17.99 6.20 -4.53
CA SER A 81 17.74 7.38 -3.68
C SER A 81 16.97 8.51 -4.37
N ASP A 82 16.89 8.51 -5.70
CA ASP A 82 16.12 9.45 -6.50
C ASP A 82 14.64 9.07 -6.68
N LYS A 83 14.29 7.81 -6.37
CA LYS A 83 12.92 7.27 -6.53
C LYS A 83 12.25 6.90 -5.21
N TRP A 84 12.96 7.03 -4.11
CA TRP A 84 12.47 6.63 -2.80
C TRP A 84 12.78 7.67 -1.73
N SER A 85 11.73 8.26 -1.19
CA SER A 85 11.77 9.13 -0.02
C SER A 85 11.37 8.33 1.21
N PHE A 86 12.23 8.31 2.24
CA PHE A 86 11.99 7.55 3.47
C PHE A 86 11.96 8.47 4.69
N TYR A 87 10.86 8.43 5.44
CA TYR A 87 10.72 9.08 6.73
C TYR A 87 10.97 8.06 7.85
N HIS A 88 12.03 8.26 8.63
CA HIS A 88 12.31 7.43 9.79
C HIS A 88 11.64 8.03 11.04
N GLY A 89 10.54 7.44 11.47
CA GLY A 89 9.77 7.91 12.61
C GLY A 89 8.36 7.34 12.66
N ASN A 90 7.59 7.83 13.61
CA ASN A 90 6.17 7.48 13.70
C ASN A 90 5.37 8.28 12.66
N SER A 91 4.37 7.63 12.05
CA SER A 91 3.48 8.27 11.06
C SER A 91 2.79 9.52 11.61
N ASN A 92 2.34 9.52 12.87
CA ASN A 92 1.72 10.68 13.50
C ASN A 92 2.69 11.88 13.63
N GLU A 93 3.98 11.62 13.85
CA GLU A 93 5.01 12.66 13.88
C GLU A 93 5.21 13.22 12.48
N MET A 94 5.25 12.37 11.47
CA MET A 94 5.35 12.77 10.07
C MET A 94 4.17 13.65 9.63
N PHE A 95 2.94 13.29 9.99
CA PHE A 95 1.76 14.09 9.65
C PHE A 95 1.65 15.39 10.45
N ALA A 96 2.32 15.50 11.60
CA ALA A 96 2.39 16.72 12.41
C ALA A 96 3.56 17.64 12.03
N ASP A 97 4.48 17.18 11.21
CA ASP A 97 5.66 17.91 10.77
C ASP A 97 5.29 18.83 9.59
N GLU A 98 5.32 20.14 9.83
CA GLU A 98 4.98 21.17 8.83
C GLU A 98 6.01 21.24 7.68
N ASP A 99 7.19 20.65 7.85
CA ASP A 99 8.24 20.59 6.81
C ASP A 99 8.05 19.40 5.86
N VAL A 100 7.11 18.47 6.16
CA VAL A 100 6.80 17.32 5.29
C VAL A 100 5.71 17.70 4.28
N GLU A 101 6.08 17.68 3.02
CA GLU A 101 5.14 17.88 1.90
C GLU A 101 4.60 16.52 1.43
N PHE A 102 3.28 16.45 1.24
CA PHE A 102 2.60 15.27 0.73
C PHE A 102 2.10 15.50 -0.69
N ASP A 103 2.41 14.53 -1.55
CA ASP A 103 1.86 14.46 -2.91
C ASP A 103 0.45 13.87 -2.94
N GLN A 104 -0.13 13.80 -4.14
CA GLN A 104 -1.32 12.99 -4.41
C GLN A 104 -0.88 11.60 -4.87
N TYR A 105 -1.34 10.54 -4.18
CA TYR A 105 -0.91 9.17 -4.39
C TYR A 105 -1.90 8.36 -5.22
N ASP A 106 -1.37 7.55 -6.14
CA ASP A 106 -2.15 6.59 -6.95
C ASP A 106 -2.48 5.34 -6.14
N VAL A 107 -1.49 4.88 -5.36
CA VAL A 107 -1.62 3.72 -4.48
C VAL A 107 -1.06 4.07 -3.10
N ILE A 108 -1.80 3.72 -2.06
CA ILE A 108 -1.35 3.79 -0.68
C ILE A 108 -1.39 2.38 -0.10
N LEU A 109 -0.28 1.91 0.45
CA LEU A 109 -0.20 0.65 1.20
C LEU A 109 -0.04 0.94 2.69
N HIS A 110 -0.90 0.38 3.51
CA HIS A 110 -0.74 0.35 4.96
C HIS A 110 -0.40 -1.07 5.42
N ASP A 111 0.85 -1.28 5.81
CA ASP A 111 1.40 -2.51 6.41
C ASP A 111 2.32 -2.14 7.61
N GLY A 112 1.97 -1.07 8.33
CA GLY A 112 2.70 -0.52 9.48
C GLY A 112 2.16 -1.06 10.81
N SER A 113 1.35 -0.26 11.52
CA SER A 113 0.74 -0.70 12.78
C SER A 113 -0.28 -1.83 12.59
N HIS A 114 -0.37 -2.71 13.59
CA HIS A 114 -1.36 -3.79 13.67
C HIS A 114 -2.38 -3.55 14.79
N VAL A 115 -2.50 -2.31 15.26
CA VAL A 115 -3.48 -1.86 16.24
C VAL A 115 -4.57 -1.07 15.54
N GLY A 116 -5.82 -1.57 15.56
CA GLY A 116 -6.91 -1.00 14.76
C GLY A 116 -7.13 0.51 14.96
N SER A 117 -6.99 1.01 16.20
CA SER A 117 -7.12 2.44 16.48
C SER A 117 -5.99 3.29 15.85
N GLU A 118 -4.77 2.78 15.80
CA GLU A 118 -3.65 3.46 15.17
C GLU A 118 -3.80 3.44 13.64
N VAL A 119 -4.18 2.27 13.09
CA VAL A 119 -4.49 2.13 11.65
C VAL A 119 -5.58 3.11 11.23
N LEU A 120 -6.65 3.25 12.01
CA LEU A 120 -7.74 4.19 11.69
C LEU A 120 -7.23 5.64 11.65
N VAL A 121 -6.32 6.01 12.54
CA VAL A 121 -5.68 7.33 12.53
C VAL A 121 -4.83 7.51 11.28
N ASP A 122 -3.97 6.54 10.94
CA ASP A 122 -3.12 6.58 9.75
C ASP A 122 -3.95 6.70 8.48
N LEU A 123 -5.00 5.87 8.34
CA LEU A 123 -5.90 5.91 7.20
C LEU A 123 -6.61 7.26 7.05
N ASN A 124 -7.05 7.87 8.15
CA ASN A 124 -7.68 9.20 8.13
C ASN A 124 -6.70 10.30 7.76
N ASN A 125 -5.46 10.23 8.23
CA ASN A 125 -4.43 11.22 7.94
C ASN A 125 -3.99 11.18 6.48
N ILE A 126 -3.83 9.98 5.90
CA ILE A 126 -3.34 9.84 4.51
C ILE A 126 -4.45 9.95 3.47
N TYR A 127 -5.70 9.68 3.81
CA TYR A 127 -6.81 9.66 2.84
C TYR A 127 -6.99 10.96 2.03
N PRO A 128 -6.80 12.17 2.59
CA PRO A 128 -6.86 13.41 1.80
C PRO A 128 -5.87 13.48 0.63
N TYR A 129 -4.82 12.66 0.68
CA TYR A 129 -3.77 12.58 -0.33
C TYR A 129 -3.97 11.42 -1.32
N LEU A 130 -5.03 10.63 -1.17
CA LEU A 130 -5.41 9.61 -2.16
C LEU A 130 -6.04 10.29 -3.38
N LYS A 131 -5.52 10.04 -4.57
CA LYS A 131 -6.15 10.49 -5.82
C LYS A 131 -7.56 9.94 -5.95
N HIS A 132 -8.41 10.65 -6.69
CA HIS A 132 -9.81 10.25 -6.89
C HIS A 132 -9.97 8.81 -7.41
N ASP A 133 -9.12 8.41 -8.37
CA ASP A 133 -9.10 7.05 -8.93
C ASP A 133 -8.05 6.14 -8.27
N GLY A 134 -7.47 6.60 -7.17
CA GLY A 134 -6.46 5.89 -6.41
C GLY A 134 -7.04 4.71 -5.61
N ILE A 135 -6.15 3.84 -5.16
CA ILE A 135 -6.48 2.69 -4.31
C ILE A 135 -5.69 2.79 -3.01
N LEU A 136 -6.41 2.68 -1.88
CA LEU A 136 -5.80 2.49 -0.58
C LEU A 136 -5.91 1.00 -0.23
N ILE A 137 -4.80 0.42 0.25
CA ILE A 137 -4.65 -0.99 0.57
C ILE A 137 -4.24 -1.11 2.04
N ASN A 138 -4.98 -1.89 2.83
CA ASN A 138 -4.65 -2.18 4.22
C ASN A 138 -4.42 -3.68 4.40
N HIS A 139 -3.24 -4.06 4.89
CA HIS A 139 -2.86 -5.43 5.17
C HIS A 139 -3.32 -5.87 6.58
N ASP A 140 -3.23 -7.17 6.89
CA ASP A 140 -3.54 -7.81 8.17
C ASP A 140 -4.96 -7.60 8.70
N THR A 141 -5.90 -7.22 7.84
CA THR A 141 -7.28 -6.92 8.25
C THR A 141 -8.03 -8.13 8.82
N ARG A 142 -7.55 -9.36 8.60
CA ARG A 142 -8.10 -10.61 9.14
C ARG A 142 -7.16 -11.36 10.09
N HIS A 143 -6.16 -10.70 10.62
CA HIS A 143 -5.22 -11.31 11.55
C HIS A 143 -5.86 -11.50 12.92
N HIS A 144 -6.13 -12.75 13.30
CA HIS A 144 -6.92 -13.09 14.48
C HIS A 144 -6.16 -12.92 15.80
N THR A 145 -4.84 -12.93 15.79
CA THR A 145 -4.01 -12.92 17.00
C THR A 145 -3.50 -11.55 17.41
N LEU A 146 -3.57 -10.57 16.54
CA LEU A 146 -3.11 -9.22 16.84
C LEU A 146 -4.13 -8.38 17.62
N GLY A 147 -5.18 -8.99 18.12
CA GLY A 147 -6.08 -8.47 19.17
C GLY A 147 -6.78 -7.14 18.86
N GLY A 148 -6.65 -6.63 17.66
CA GLY A 148 -6.72 -5.23 17.47
C GLY A 148 -7.81 -4.62 16.62
N GLY A 149 -8.85 -5.35 16.30
CA GLY A 149 -9.96 -4.71 15.58
C GLY A 149 -9.62 -4.16 14.20
N MET A 150 -8.58 -4.72 13.52
CA MET A 150 -8.13 -4.29 12.22
C MET A 150 -9.26 -4.26 11.18
N MET A 151 -10.09 -5.32 11.13
CA MET A 151 -11.26 -5.33 10.24
C MET A 151 -12.29 -4.29 10.66
N GLY A 152 -12.53 -4.12 11.97
CA GLY A 152 -13.43 -3.09 12.47
C GLY A 152 -12.99 -1.68 12.09
N ALA A 153 -11.70 -1.40 12.19
CA ALA A 153 -11.12 -0.13 11.75
C ALA A 153 -11.31 0.08 10.22
N ALA A 154 -11.09 -0.97 9.44
CA ALA A 154 -11.30 -0.93 7.99
C ALA A 154 -12.77 -0.67 7.63
N GLU A 155 -13.71 -1.35 8.31
CA GLU A 155 -15.16 -1.16 8.10
C GLU A 155 -15.62 0.24 8.55
N GLU A 156 -15.12 0.73 9.68
CA GLU A 156 -15.40 2.07 10.19
C GLU A 156 -14.91 3.14 9.21
N PHE A 157 -13.67 3.02 8.75
CA PHE A 157 -13.08 3.93 7.77
C PHE A 157 -13.86 3.95 6.46
N ALA A 158 -14.18 2.78 5.89
CA ALA A 158 -14.94 2.68 4.65
C ALA A 158 -16.33 3.32 4.76
N LYS A 159 -16.99 3.13 5.92
CA LYS A 159 -18.32 3.71 6.19
C LYS A 159 -18.24 5.23 6.36
N ASP A 160 -17.25 5.73 7.10
CA ASP A 160 -17.08 7.17 7.36
C ASP A 160 -16.79 7.95 6.07
N LYS A 161 -15.99 7.39 5.18
CA LYS A 161 -15.60 8.01 3.91
C LYS A 161 -16.50 7.64 2.74
N ASP A 162 -17.53 6.82 2.94
CA ASP A 162 -18.42 6.31 1.87
C ASP A 162 -17.65 5.62 0.73
N LEU A 163 -16.76 4.68 1.08
CA LEU A 163 -15.90 3.98 0.15
C LEU A 163 -16.47 2.61 -0.23
N ASP A 164 -16.13 2.16 -1.44
CA ASP A 164 -16.20 0.74 -1.77
C ASP A 164 -15.05 0.00 -1.09
N MET A 165 -15.36 -1.14 -0.48
CA MET A 165 -14.39 -1.98 0.23
C MET A 165 -14.46 -3.42 -0.29
N CYS A 166 -13.30 -4.02 -0.53
CA CYS A 166 -13.17 -5.43 -0.90
C CYS A 166 -12.01 -6.06 -0.12
N THR A 167 -12.22 -7.22 0.48
CA THR A 167 -11.20 -7.93 1.25
C THR A 167 -10.87 -9.28 0.63
N LEU A 168 -9.59 -9.50 0.32
CA LEU A 168 -9.04 -10.82 0.03
C LEU A 168 -8.78 -11.54 1.36
N PRO A 169 -9.43 -12.70 1.63
CA PRO A 169 -9.47 -13.27 2.97
C PRO A 169 -8.29 -14.18 3.35
N TYR A 170 -7.28 -14.33 2.50
CA TYR A 170 -6.09 -15.14 2.75
C TYR A 170 -4.89 -14.28 3.14
N GLY A 171 -3.80 -14.87 3.65
CA GLY A 171 -2.57 -14.18 4.04
C GLY A 171 -2.80 -13.08 5.07
N TYR A 172 -3.59 -13.35 6.11
CA TYR A 172 -4.05 -12.40 7.14
C TYR A 172 -4.98 -11.29 6.65
N GLY A 173 -5.41 -11.32 5.39
CA GLY A 173 -6.33 -10.37 4.79
C GLY A 173 -5.65 -9.15 4.16
N LEU A 174 -6.13 -8.81 2.99
CA LEU A 174 -5.75 -7.58 2.28
C LEU A 174 -7.03 -6.86 1.86
N THR A 175 -7.24 -5.68 2.40
CA THR A 175 -8.45 -4.88 2.15
C THR A 175 -8.13 -3.69 1.27
N PHE A 176 -8.95 -3.51 0.25
CA PHE A 176 -8.88 -2.42 -0.71
C PHE A 176 -10.00 -1.45 -0.44
N PHE A 177 -9.69 -0.17 -0.52
CA PHE A 177 -10.66 0.91 -0.49
C PHE A 177 -10.53 1.73 -1.76
N ARG A 178 -11.67 2.09 -2.32
CA ARG A 178 -11.76 2.96 -3.47
C ARG A 178 -12.86 3.96 -3.27
N ASN A 179 -12.64 5.19 -3.71
CA ASN A 179 -13.71 6.17 -3.77
C ASN A 179 -14.86 5.62 -4.62
N LYS A 180 -16.08 5.70 -4.11
CA LYS A 180 -17.28 5.51 -4.94
C LYS A 180 -17.25 6.64 -5.95
N GLY A 181 -16.75 6.36 -7.15
CA GLY A 181 -16.82 7.32 -8.24
C GLY A 181 -18.27 7.74 -8.40
N ASN A 182 -18.52 9.03 -8.63
CA ASN A 182 -19.82 9.46 -9.11
C ASN A 182 -20.15 8.59 -10.33
N VAL A 183 -21.11 7.66 -10.18
CA VAL A 183 -21.52 6.69 -11.21
C VAL A 183 -22.27 7.40 -12.35
N GLU A 184 -21.99 8.69 -12.58
CA GLU A 184 -22.53 9.44 -13.73
C GLU A 184 -21.94 8.97 -15.07
N ASN A 185 -20.82 8.23 -15.03
CA ASN A 185 -20.32 7.50 -16.20
C ASN A 185 -19.94 6.08 -15.79
N PRO A 186 -20.83 5.10 -15.92
CA PRO A 186 -20.39 3.71 -15.96
C PRO A 186 -19.35 3.66 -17.08
N VAL A 187 -18.11 3.33 -16.71
CA VAL A 187 -17.04 3.10 -17.69
C VAL A 187 -17.65 2.14 -18.72
N ASN A 188 -17.88 2.63 -19.92
CA ASN A 188 -18.26 1.80 -21.04
C ASN A 188 -17.07 0.89 -21.30
N LEU A 189 -17.05 -0.25 -20.62
CA LEU A 189 -16.15 -1.36 -20.88
C LEU A 189 -16.50 -1.93 -22.25
N THR A 190 -16.29 -1.13 -23.29
CA THR A 190 -16.23 -1.65 -24.64
C THR A 190 -14.94 -2.46 -24.70
N TRP A 191 -15.08 -3.76 -24.47
CA TRP A 191 -14.05 -4.74 -24.79
C TRP A 191 -13.68 -4.53 -26.26
N ARG A 192 -12.60 -3.81 -26.51
CA ARG A 192 -12.03 -3.76 -27.86
C ARG A 192 -11.53 -5.17 -28.15
N LYS A 193 -12.27 -5.88 -29.00
CA LYS A 193 -11.72 -7.09 -29.65
C LYS A 193 -10.44 -6.67 -30.31
N ARG A 194 -9.31 -7.15 -29.83
CA ARG A 194 -8.05 -7.08 -30.58
C ARG A 194 -8.24 -7.93 -31.83
N SER A 195 -8.31 -7.30 -32.96
CA SER A 195 -8.25 -7.92 -34.28
C SER A 195 -6.81 -8.38 -34.55
#